data_1e2565944048273765610d6ea87c816d
#
_entry.id   1e2565944048273765610d6ea87c816d
#
_cell.length_a   1.000
_cell.length_b   1.000
_cell.length_c   1.000
_cell.angle_alpha   90.00
_cell.angle_beta   90.00
_cell.angle_gamma   90.00
#
_symmetry.space_group_name_H-M   'P 1'
#
loop_
_entity.id
_entity.type
_entity.pdbx_description
1 polymer ?
#
loop_
_entity_poly.entity_id
_entity_poly.type
_entity_poly.pdbx_seq_one_letter_code
_entity_poly.pdbx_strand_id
1 'polypeptide(L)'
;MKLPNGYGSVVKLSGKRRKPWMVRKTTGYRIDPVKEKKVNEYIIIGYAATKTEGLQMLADYNRNPYDTKAAKMTFQEVYEEWSKKKFPTVSESNIKGYKASYKTCGILYNRVFKDLKLADLQQVIDTCGKNFPTLKKIKILFNQLYEFALKNDICNKDYSTFVEISQYKDRNPNKHTRTKFTKEEVAKVWTMKEDKYYQIILMLLYNGTRISEFLDLKKENVHLEEQYFDVIDSKTENGIRKVPIADKLLPYYKDWYNSCPDCEYLLHTEDGKRFLYRNYYDSYWTPLVEQIGIDRTPHCTRHTCISMLSEAGVQDTTIKKIVGHSGAMTLTEKVYTHLDMQVLVDAINKTLEDEDSVTADTKSA
;
A
#
# COMPACT_ATOMS: atom_id res chain seq x y z
N MET A 1 8.93 -18.66 -54.96
CA MET A 1 7.51 -18.78 -54.60
C MET A 1 6.99 -17.36 -54.33
N LYS A 2 5.91 -16.96 -54.98
CA LYS A 2 5.28 -15.65 -54.76
C LYS A 2 4.30 -15.80 -53.63
N LEU A 3 4.44 -14.95 -52.58
CA LEU A 3 3.52 -14.98 -51.43
C LEU A 3 2.15 -14.42 -51.82
N PRO A 4 1.05 -14.86 -51.16
CA PRO A 4 -0.27 -14.34 -51.40
C PRO A 4 -0.38 -12.83 -51.14
N ASN A 5 -1.33 -12.16 -51.80
CA ASN A 5 -1.58 -10.74 -51.55
C ASN A 5 -1.99 -10.51 -50.08
N GLY A 6 -1.42 -9.48 -49.48
CA GLY A 6 -1.66 -9.17 -48.07
C GLY A 6 -0.86 -10.00 -47.05
N TYR A 7 -0.14 -11.05 -47.50
CA TYR A 7 0.63 -11.89 -46.61
C TYR A 7 1.84 -11.16 -45.98
N GLY A 8 2.45 -10.22 -46.73
CA GLY A 8 3.64 -9.48 -46.38
C GLY A 8 4.83 -9.80 -47.29
N SER A 9 6.01 -9.30 -46.93
CA SER A 9 7.20 -9.53 -47.74
C SER A 9 8.48 -9.59 -46.90
N VAL A 10 9.45 -10.37 -47.43
CA VAL A 10 10.81 -10.49 -46.88
C VAL A 10 11.77 -9.92 -47.93
N VAL A 11 12.38 -8.77 -47.62
CA VAL A 11 13.18 -7.98 -48.55
C VAL A 11 14.63 -7.92 -48.09
N LYS A 12 15.58 -8.21 -48.96
CA LYS A 12 17.02 -8.07 -48.67
C LYS A 12 17.41 -6.60 -48.72
N LEU A 13 17.97 -6.09 -47.63
CA LEU A 13 18.54 -4.74 -47.58
C LEU A 13 19.99 -4.73 -48.09
N SER A 14 20.40 -3.62 -48.65
CA SER A 14 21.77 -3.40 -49.11
C SER A 14 22.74 -3.14 -47.93
N GLY A 15 24.04 -3.34 -48.18
CA GLY A 15 25.11 -3.11 -47.21
C GLY A 15 25.49 -4.34 -46.37
N LYS A 16 26.62 -4.25 -45.63
CA LYS A 16 27.11 -5.29 -44.72
C LYS A 16 26.31 -5.28 -43.40
N ARG A 17 25.26 -6.10 -43.30
CA ARG A 17 24.37 -6.21 -42.14
C ARG A 17 24.38 -7.63 -41.58
N ARG A 18 24.40 -7.78 -40.26
CA ARG A 18 24.26 -9.10 -39.58
C ARG A 18 22.91 -9.78 -39.86
N LYS A 19 21.85 -8.96 -40.02
CA LYS A 19 20.47 -9.41 -40.33
C LYS A 19 19.94 -8.62 -41.52
N PRO A 20 20.31 -9.01 -42.78
CA PRO A 20 19.99 -8.23 -43.98
C PRO A 20 18.55 -8.38 -44.46
N TRP A 21 17.78 -9.34 -43.96
CA TRP A 21 16.44 -9.60 -44.43
C TRP A 21 15.39 -8.89 -43.55
N MET A 22 14.78 -7.85 -44.12
CA MET A 22 13.69 -7.11 -43.46
C MET A 22 12.36 -7.82 -43.72
N VAL A 23 11.64 -8.14 -42.65
CA VAL A 23 10.31 -8.74 -42.66
C VAL A 23 9.28 -7.64 -42.42
N ARG A 24 8.34 -7.46 -43.37
CA ARG A 24 7.35 -6.39 -43.31
C ARG A 24 5.99 -6.83 -43.83
N LYS A 25 4.93 -6.19 -43.32
CA LYS A 25 3.56 -6.34 -43.80
C LYS A 25 2.99 -4.98 -44.18
N THR A 26 2.30 -4.92 -45.31
CA THR A 26 1.61 -3.69 -45.75
C THR A 26 0.38 -3.47 -44.89
N THR A 27 0.21 -2.26 -44.34
CA THR A 27 -0.93 -1.86 -43.54
C THR A 27 -1.89 -0.92 -44.23
N GLY A 28 -1.39 -0.26 -45.29
CA GLY A 28 -2.13 0.70 -46.04
C GLY A 28 -1.28 1.32 -47.14
N TYR A 29 -1.76 2.41 -47.66
CA TYR A 29 -1.01 3.27 -48.57
C TYR A 29 -1.30 4.74 -48.26
N ARG A 30 -0.33 5.58 -48.55
CA ARG A 30 -0.48 7.04 -48.58
C ARG A 30 -0.20 7.56 -49.98
N ILE A 31 -0.72 8.72 -50.33
CA ILE A 31 -0.36 9.42 -51.53
C ILE A 31 0.86 10.29 -51.23
N ASP A 32 1.95 10.10 -51.91
CA ASP A 32 3.12 10.96 -51.83
C ASP A 32 2.75 12.35 -52.39
N PRO A 33 2.81 13.45 -51.60
CA PRO A 33 2.37 14.76 -52.05
C PRO A 33 3.25 15.37 -53.15
N VAL A 34 4.47 14.88 -53.31
CA VAL A 34 5.43 15.38 -54.31
C VAL A 34 5.34 14.60 -55.64
N LYS A 35 5.10 13.28 -55.53
CA LYS A 35 5.11 12.39 -56.69
C LYS A 35 3.72 11.97 -57.16
N GLU A 36 2.69 12.37 -56.46
CA GLU A 36 1.25 12.00 -56.67
C GLU A 36 1.04 10.48 -56.88
N LYS A 37 1.92 9.67 -56.29
CA LYS A 37 1.91 8.20 -56.42
C LYS A 37 1.53 7.55 -55.09
N LYS A 38 0.82 6.41 -55.19
CA LYS A 38 0.53 5.56 -54.03
C LYS A 38 1.85 4.95 -53.52
N VAL A 39 2.15 5.20 -52.24
CA VAL A 39 3.28 4.60 -51.55
C VAL A 39 2.72 3.72 -50.44
N ASN A 40 3.12 2.46 -50.41
CA ASN A 40 2.66 1.52 -49.38
C ASN A 40 3.24 1.86 -48.03
N GLU A 41 2.40 1.81 -47.02
CA GLU A 41 2.80 1.86 -45.60
C GLU A 41 3.04 0.45 -45.08
N TYR A 42 4.07 0.31 -44.23
CA TYR A 42 4.50 -1.00 -43.76
C TYR A 42 4.69 -1.01 -42.25
N ILE A 43 4.26 -2.09 -41.62
CA ILE A 43 4.78 -2.49 -40.31
C ILE A 43 6.00 -3.33 -40.51
N ILE A 44 7.13 -2.98 -39.85
CA ILE A 44 8.34 -3.80 -39.81
C ILE A 44 8.21 -4.79 -38.68
N ILE A 45 8.02 -6.07 -38.98
CA ILE A 45 7.91 -7.17 -38.04
C ILE A 45 9.26 -7.44 -37.39
N GLY A 46 10.34 -7.45 -38.20
CA GLY A 46 11.70 -7.66 -37.69
C GLY A 46 12.74 -7.78 -38.81
N TYR A 47 13.95 -8.23 -38.43
CA TYR A 47 15.06 -8.47 -39.32
C TYR A 47 15.62 -9.87 -39.06
N ALA A 48 15.90 -10.63 -40.11
CA ALA A 48 16.40 -12.00 -40.08
C ALA A 48 17.80 -12.11 -40.73
N ALA A 49 18.59 -13.09 -40.33
CA ALA A 49 19.88 -13.37 -40.91
C ALA A 49 19.74 -14.06 -42.29
N THR A 50 18.73 -14.90 -42.43
CA THR A 50 18.43 -15.63 -43.68
C THR A 50 17.01 -15.32 -44.16
N LYS A 51 16.78 -15.56 -45.47
CA LYS A 51 15.46 -15.43 -46.08
C LYS A 51 14.46 -16.41 -45.47
N THR A 52 14.92 -17.63 -45.19
CA THR A 52 14.06 -18.68 -44.56
C THR A 52 13.61 -18.29 -43.18
N GLU A 53 14.51 -17.79 -42.32
CA GLU A 53 14.19 -17.25 -41.01
C GLU A 53 13.17 -16.10 -41.11
N GLY A 54 13.34 -15.22 -42.09
CA GLY A 54 12.39 -14.11 -42.32
C GLY A 54 11.02 -14.60 -42.77
N LEU A 55 10.93 -15.65 -43.58
CA LEU A 55 9.67 -16.25 -43.98
C LEU A 55 8.96 -16.93 -42.82
N GLN A 56 9.72 -17.62 -41.96
CA GLN A 56 9.17 -18.21 -40.73
C GLN A 56 8.61 -17.12 -39.80
N MET A 57 9.38 -16.05 -39.56
CA MET A 57 8.94 -14.91 -38.76
C MET A 57 7.65 -14.27 -39.31
N LEU A 58 7.52 -14.18 -40.65
CA LEU A 58 6.34 -13.65 -41.30
C LEU A 58 5.13 -14.59 -41.15
N ALA A 59 5.36 -15.91 -41.24
CA ALA A 59 4.30 -16.91 -41.03
C ALA A 59 3.80 -16.89 -39.59
N ASP A 60 4.68 -16.84 -38.62
CA ASP A 60 4.35 -16.76 -37.19
C ASP A 60 3.55 -15.49 -36.86
N TYR A 61 3.98 -14.34 -37.43
CA TYR A 61 3.25 -13.09 -37.33
C TYR A 61 1.83 -13.18 -37.92
N ASN A 62 1.67 -13.81 -39.10
CA ASN A 62 0.36 -13.96 -39.72
C ASN A 62 -0.56 -14.95 -38.98
N ARG A 63 0.02 -15.97 -38.32
CA ARG A 63 -0.73 -16.90 -37.47
C ARG A 63 -1.24 -16.24 -36.19
N ASN A 64 -0.43 -15.38 -35.58
CA ASN A 64 -0.77 -14.66 -34.37
C ASN A 64 -0.24 -13.22 -34.46
N PRO A 65 -0.99 -12.30 -35.09
CA PRO A 65 -0.58 -10.91 -35.23
C PRO A 65 -0.42 -10.24 -33.86
N TYR A 66 0.69 -9.54 -33.67
CA TYR A 66 0.98 -8.79 -32.45
C TYR A 66 1.40 -7.35 -32.78
N ASP A 67 1.20 -6.42 -31.86
CA ASP A 67 1.71 -5.05 -32.00
C ASP A 67 3.25 -5.08 -31.95
N THR A 68 3.86 -4.73 -33.08
CA THR A 68 5.33 -4.73 -33.23
C THR A 68 6.01 -3.65 -32.41
N LYS A 69 5.29 -2.57 -32.00
CA LYS A 69 5.80 -1.56 -31.09
C LYS A 69 5.71 -2.08 -29.66
N ALA A 70 4.54 -2.59 -29.26
CA ALA A 70 4.34 -3.18 -27.95
C ALA A 70 5.34 -4.32 -27.68
N ALA A 71 5.56 -5.19 -28.67
CA ALA A 71 6.51 -6.30 -28.56
C ALA A 71 8.00 -5.90 -28.43
N LYS A 72 8.35 -4.63 -28.60
CA LYS A 72 9.72 -4.11 -28.44
C LYS A 72 9.89 -3.25 -27.19
N MET A 73 8.82 -3.02 -26.46
CA MET A 73 8.88 -2.20 -25.24
C MET A 73 9.86 -2.79 -24.23
N THR A 74 10.71 -1.94 -23.69
CA THR A 74 11.62 -2.26 -22.61
C THR A 74 10.89 -2.34 -21.28
N PHE A 75 11.52 -2.91 -20.26
CA PHE A 75 10.99 -2.93 -18.88
C PHE A 75 10.68 -1.52 -18.40
N GLN A 76 11.53 -0.55 -18.70
CA GLN A 76 11.32 0.86 -18.35
C GLN A 76 10.08 1.42 -19.03
N GLU A 77 9.93 1.25 -20.35
CA GLU A 77 8.78 1.77 -21.10
C GLU A 77 7.46 1.15 -20.61
N VAL A 78 7.46 -0.14 -20.29
CA VAL A 78 6.29 -0.81 -19.70
C VAL A 78 5.95 -0.21 -18.33
N TYR A 79 6.95 0.04 -17.47
CA TYR A 79 6.74 0.69 -16.18
C TYR A 79 6.19 2.11 -16.34
N GLU A 80 6.72 2.90 -17.27
CA GLU A 80 6.27 4.27 -17.53
C GLU A 80 4.81 4.31 -17.98
N GLU A 81 4.42 3.47 -18.95
CA GLU A 81 3.05 3.40 -19.43
C GLU A 81 2.08 2.86 -18.36
N TRP A 82 2.49 1.82 -17.61
CA TRP A 82 1.73 1.32 -16.48
C TRP A 82 1.56 2.39 -15.40
N SER A 83 2.63 3.11 -15.05
CA SER A 83 2.60 4.11 -13.98
C SER A 83 1.68 5.28 -14.29
N LYS A 84 1.62 5.75 -15.54
CA LYS A 84 0.69 6.81 -15.99
C LYS A 84 -0.77 6.43 -15.69
N LYS A 85 -1.13 5.15 -15.87
CA LYS A 85 -2.49 4.66 -15.61
C LYS A 85 -2.74 4.33 -14.14
N LYS A 86 -1.72 3.81 -13.44
CA LYS A 86 -1.85 3.31 -12.07
C LYS A 86 -1.78 4.39 -11.00
N PHE A 87 -0.86 5.34 -11.13
CA PHE A 87 -0.59 6.33 -10.08
C PHE A 87 -1.80 7.20 -9.72
N PRO A 88 -2.66 7.65 -10.66
CA PRO A 88 -3.86 8.39 -10.31
C PRO A 88 -4.89 7.60 -9.48
N THR A 89 -4.78 6.27 -9.42
CA THR A 89 -5.75 5.39 -8.74
C THR A 89 -5.28 4.92 -7.36
N VAL A 90 -4.10 5.35 -6.89
CA VAL A 90 -3.50 4.87 -5.65
C VAL A 90 -2.97 6.01 -4.79
N SER A 91 -2.83 5.76 -3.49
CA SER A 91 -2.29 6.76 -2.55
C SER A 91 -0.82 7.09 -2.82
N GLU A 92 -0.38 8.30 -2.41
CA GLU A 92 1.03 8.72 -2.49
C GLU A 92 2.01 7.72 -1.85
N SER A 93 1.62 7.10 -0.73
CA SER A 93 2.43 6.08 -0.06
C SER A 93 2.68 4.86 -0.95
N ASN A 94 1.65 4.42 -1.70
CA ASN A 94 1.79 3.34 -2.68
C ASN A 94 2.68 3.77 -3.85
N ILE A 95 2.52 5.00 -4.36
CA ILE A 95 3.38 5.56 -5.42
C ILE A 95 4.85 5.54 -4.98
N LYS A 96 5.16 6.02 -3.77
CA LYS A 96 6.51 5.97 -3.20
C LYS A 96 7.05 4.54 -3.12
N GLY A 97 6.19 3.59 -2.72
CA GLY A 97 6.52 2.16 -2.67
C GLY A 97 6.83 1.57 -4.05
N TYR A 98 6.03 1.86 -5.06
CA TYR A 98 6.27 1.41 -6.44
C TYR A 98 7.54 2.02 -7.04
N LYS A 99 7.77 3.33 -6.83
CA LYS A 99 9.01 4.00 -7.29
C LYS A 99 10.26 3.40 -6.64
N ALA A 100 10.21 3.10 -5.34
CA ALA A 100 11.32 2.46 -4.63
C ALA A 100 11.57 1.02 -5.12
N SER A 101 10.51 0.23 -5.38
CA SER A 101 10.61 -1.10 -5.95
C SER A 101 11.19 -1.06 -7.36
N TYR A 102 10.71 -0.15 -8.21
CA TYR A 102 11.22 0.05 -9.57
C TYR A 102 12.72 0.41 -9.56
N LYS A 103 13.14 1.34 -8.69
CA LYS A 103 14.56 1.71 -8.56
C LYS A 103 15.46 0.49 -8.30
N THR A 104 14.96 -0.52 -7.61
CA THR A 104 15.71 -1.76 -7.35
C THR A 104 15.86 -2.64 -8.60
N CYS A 105 15.00 -2.46 -9.61
CA CYS A 105 14.98 -3.25 -10.85
C CYS A 105 15.93 -2.74 -11.94
N GLY A 106 16.94 -1.91 -11.61
CA GLY A 106 17.80 -1.21 -12.58
C GLY A 106 18.42 -2.10 -13.65
N ILE A 107 18.79 -3.34 -13.33
CA ILE A 107 19.38 -4.30 -14.28
C ILE A 107 18.41 -4.71 -15.41
N LEU A 108 17.11 -4.45 -15.26
CA LEU A 108 16.08 -4.81 -16.24
C LEU A 108 15.71 -3.65 -17.17
N TYR A 109 16.01 -2.40 -16.84
CA TYR A 109 15.46 -1.21 -17.50
C TYR A 109 15.49 -1.27 -19.02
N ASN A 110 16.66 -1.58 -19.61
CA ASN A 110 16.88 -1.61 -21.04
C ASN A 110 16.59 -2.98 -21.70
N ARG A 111 16.11 -3.96 -20.91
CA ARG A 111 15.75 -5.28 -21.43
C ARG A 111 14.37 -5.21 -22.08
N VAL A 112 14.22 -5.84 -23.24
CA VAL A 112 12.90 -5.99 -23.88
C VAL A 112 12.00 -6.84 -22.99
N PHE A 113 10.82 -6.31 -22.61
CA PHE A 113 9.97 -6.89 -21.59
C PHE A 113 9.53 -8.34 -21.91
N LYS A 114 9.10 -8.59 -23.13
CA LYS A 114 8.66 -9.93 -23.57
C LYS A 114 9.77 -11.00 -23.53
N ASP A 115 11.04 -10.58 -23.58
CA ASP A 115 12.19 -11.48 -23.61
C ASP A 115 12.68 -11.82 -22.18
N LEU A 116 12.15 -11.14 -21.16
CA LEU A 116 12.45 -11.42 -19.76
C LEU A 116 11.96 -12.82 -19.38
N LYS A 117 12.79 -13.53 -18.61
CA LYS A 117 12.51 -14.86 -18.09
C LYS A 117 12.47 -14.83 -16.55
N LEU A 118 12.01 -15.90 -15.95
CA LEU A 118 11.99 -16.05 -14.50
C LEU A 118 13.37 -15.76 -13.87
N ALA A 119 14.45 -16.26 -14.49
CA ALA A 119 15.81 -16.05 -14.01
C ALA A 119 16.20 -14.56 -13.91
N ASP A 120 15.75 -13.73 -14.84
CA ASP A 120 16.02 -12.29 -14.83
C ASP A 120 15.32 -11.59 -13.68
N LEU A 121 14.06 -11.95 -13.41
CA LEU A 121 13.28 -11.41 -12.29
C LEU A 121 13.81 -11.90 -10.94
N GLN A 122 14.13 -13.20 -10.86
CA GLN A 122 14.70 -13.81 -9.67
C GLN A 122 16.06 -13.20 -9.32
N GLN A 123 16.90 -12.89 -10.32
CA GLN A 123 18.18 -12.23 -10.12
C GLN A 123 18.02 -10.89 -9.38
N VAL A 124 17.01 -10.08 -9.72
CA VAL A 124 16.72 -8.83 -8.97
C VAL A 124 16.47 -9.12 -7.50
N ILE A 125 15.65 -10.13 -7.20
CA ILE A 125 15.31 -10.53 -5.83
C ILE A 125 16.56 -11.00 -5.09
N ASP A 126 17.37 -11.85 -5.72
CA ASP A 126 18.50 -12.52 -5.08
C ASP A 126 19.67 -11.58 -4.82
N THR A 127 19.86 -10.56 -5.69
CA THR A 127 21.03 -9.67 -5.62
C THR A 127 20.76 -8.34 -4.94
N CYS A 128 19.50 -7.92 -4.74
CA CYS A 128 19.20 -6.57 -4.23
C CYS A 128 19.49 -6.37 -2.74
N GLY A 129 19.74 -7.42 -1.96
CA GLY A 129 20.06 -7.34 -0.53
C GLY A 129 18.94 -6.78 0.36
N LYS A 130 17.70 -6.70 -0.13
CA LYS A 130 16.58 -6.13 0.62
C LYS A 130 15.95 -7.13 1.59
N ASN A 131 15.25 -6.61 2.61
CA ASN A 131 14.51 -7.40 3.56
C ASN A 131 13.21 -7.98 2.95
N PHE A 132 12.66 -9.01 3.59
CA PHE A 132 11.49 -9.73 3.09
C PHE A 132 10.25 -8.86 2.79
N PRO A 133 9.85 -7.88 3.64
CA PRO A 133 8.76 -6.97 3.30
C PRO A 133 9.00 -6.13 2.04
N THR A 134 10.26 -5.75 1.77
CA THR A 134 10.62 -5.02 0.55
C THR A 134 10.61 -5.95 -0.67
N LEU A 135 11.10 -7.18 -0.53
CA LEU A 135 11.01 -8.19 -1.61
C LEU A 135 9.57 -8.48 -2.01
N LYS A 136 8.64 -8.54 -1.03
CA LYS A 136 7.19 -8.63 -1.33
C LYS A 136 6.70 -7.48 -2.21
N LYS A 137 7.13 -6.24 -1.93
CA LYS A 137 6.74 -5.07 -2.73
C LYS A 137 7.30 -5.13 -4.15
N ILE A 138 8.53 -5.63 -4.33
CA ILE A 138 9.13 -5.84 -5.67
C ILE A 138 8.34 -6.91 -6.42
N LYS A 139 8.01 -8.05 -5.80
CA LYS A 139 7.17 -9.09 -6.41
C LYS A 139 5.79 -8.55 -6.81
N ILE A 140 5.16 -7.73 -5.96
CA ILE A 140 3.89 -7.05 -6.30
C ILE A 140 4.06 -6.16 -7.53
N LEU A 141 5.14 -5.40 -7.64
CA LEU A 141 5.41 -4.60 -8.83
C LEU A 141 5.54 -5.48 -10.07
N PHE A 142 6.29 -6.58 -10.01
CA PHE A 142 6.38 -7.52 -11.14
C PHE A 142 5.01 -8.04 -11.56
N ASN A 143 4.19 -8.50 -10.62
CA ASN A 143 2.84 -8.98 -10.92
C ASN A 143 1.98 -7.90 -11.62
N GLN A 144 2.04 -6.65 -11.13
CA GLN A 144 1.31 -5.54 -11.75
C GLN A 144 1.81 -5.20 -13.17
N LEU A 145 3.11 -5.26 -13.41
CA LEU A 145 3.68 -5.01 -14.74
C LEU A 145 3.35 -6.14 -15.72
N TYR A 146 3.40 -7.41 -15.28
CA TYR A 146 3.03 -8.54 -16.13
C TYR A 146 1.53 -8.57 -16.43
N GLU A 147 0.68 -8.26 -15.45
CA GLU A 147 -0.76 -8.10 -15.68
C GLU A 147 -1.05 -7.01 -16.73
N PHE A 148 -0.36 -5.87 -16.62
CA PHE A 148 -0.47 -4.78 -17.60
C PHE A 148 0.03 -5.22 -18.97
N ALA A 149 1.19 -5.89 -19.03
CA ALA A 149 1.79 -6.33 -20.28
C ALA A 149 0.96 -7.39 -21.02
N LEU A 150 0.33 -8.31 -20.29
CA LEU A 150 -0.61 -9.29 -20.86
C LEU A 150 -1.86 -8.60 -21.42
N LYS A 151 -2.45 -7.65 -20.68
CA LYS A 151 -3.65 -6.89 -21.13
C LYS A 151 -3.41 -6.00 -22.35
N ASN A 152 -2.15 -5.66 -22.64
CA ASN A 152 -1.77 -4.80 -23.77
C ASN A 152 -0.93 -5.55 -24.83
N ASP A 153 -0.98 -6.88 -24.85
CA ASP A 153 -0.32 -7.74 -25.83
C ASP A 153 1.21 -7.52 -25.95
N ILE A 154 1.84 -7.01 -24.88
CA ILE A 154 3.29 -6.78 -24.81
C ILE A 154 4.03 -8.11 -24.60
N CYS A 155 3.46 -9.02 -23.82
CA CYS A 155 3.95 -10.37 -23.61
C CYS A 155 2.79 -11.38 -23.64
N ASN A 156 3.10 -12.66 -23.73
CA ASN A 156 2.13 -13.75 -23.78
C ASN A 156 2.26 -14.73 -22.60
N LYS A 157 3.18 -14.48 -21.68
CA LYS A 157 3.41 -15.33 -20.53
C LYS A 157 3.84 -14.50 -19.32
N ASP A 158 3.23 -14.80 -18.17
CA ASP A 158 3.57 -14.20 -16.89
C ASP A 158 4.60 -15.08 -16.16
N TYR A 159 5.79 -14.51 -15.94
CA TYR A 159 6.85 -15.14 -15.13
C TYR A 159 6.87 -14.61 -13.69
N SER A 160 6.17 -13.52 -13.39
CA SER A 160 6.21 -12.87 -12.07
C SER A 160 5.60 -13.73 -10.96
N THR A 161 4.61 -14.54 -11.30
CA THR A 161 3.94 -15.46 -10.38
C THR A 161 4.88 -16.52 -9.80
N PHE A 162 5.88 -16.93 -10.58
CA PHE A 162 6.87 -17.95 -10.21
C PHE A 162 8.08 -17.39 -9.44
N VAL A 163 8.15 -16.07 -9.24
CA VAL A 163 9.25 -15.46 -8.46
C VAL A 163 9.18 -15.92 -7.01
N GLU A 164 10.29 -16.50 -6.52
CA GLU A 164 10.39 -17.03 -5.17
C GLU A 164 11.05 -16.02 -4.23
N ILE A 165 10.44 -15.83 -3.05
CA ILE A 165 10.96 -14.96 -1.99
C ILE A 165 10.94 -15.63 -0.61
N SER A 166 10.42 -16.87 -0.52
CA SER A 166 10.19 -17.58 0.74
C SER A 166 11.48 -17.86 1.51
N GLN A 167 12.59 -18.12 0.81
CA GLN A 167 13.92 -18.34 1.39
C GLN A 167 14.47 -17.11 2.13
N TYR A 168 13.87 -15.94 1.96
CA TYR A 168 14.31 -14.68 2.57
C TYR A 168 13.45 -14.25 3.76
N LYS A 169 12.56 -15.10 4.28
CA LYS A 169 11.65 -14.77 5.39
C LYS A 169 12.40 -14.29 6.64
N ASP A 170 13.58 -14.81 6.90
CA ASP A 170 14.40 -14.45 8.06
C ASP A 170 15.18 -13.14 7.89
N ARG A 171 15.23 -12.59 6.67
CA ARG A 171 15.80 -11.27 6.41
C ARG A 171 14.84 -10.15 6.85
N ASN A 172 14.34 -10.22 8.06
CA ASN A 172 13.53 -9.18 8.67
C ASN A 172 14.12 -8.79 10.02
N PRO A 173 15.13 -7.89 10.06
CA PRO A 173 15.76 -7.46 11.30
C PRO A 173 14.76 -6.76 12.24
N ASN A 174 13.67 -6.22 11.70
CA ASN A 174 12.59 -5.59 12.43
C ASN A 174 11.35 -6.52 12.47
N LYS A 175 11.54 -7.78 12.83
CA LYS A 175 10.44 -8.65 13.22
C LYS A 175 9.93 -8.19 14.60
N HIS A 176 9.62 -6.88 14.70
CA HIS A 176 8.84 -6.38 15.79
C HIS A 176 7.55 -7.19 15.73
N THR A 177 7.44 -8.13 16.61
CA THR A 177 6.17 -8.71 16.94
C THR A 177 5.30 -7.51 17.28
N ARG A 178 4.33 -7.21 16.44
CA ARG A 178 3.29 -6.20 16.71
C ARG A 178 2.41 -6.76 17.82
N THR A 179 3.02 -6.91 19.00
CA THR A 179 2.38 -7.41 20.19
C THR A 179 1.64 -6.27 20.87
N LYS A 180 0.52 -6.59 21.49
CA LYS A 180 -0.19 -5.65 22.35
C LYS A 180 0.72 -5.21 23.51
N PHE A 181 0.41 -4.08 24.13
CA PHE A 181 0.97 -3.72 25.44
C PHE A 181 0.56 -4.77 26.47
N THR A 182 1.47 -5.10 27.38
CA THR A 182 1.13 -5.94 28.52
C THR A 182 0.37 -5.10 29.57
N LYS A 183 -0.27 -5.75 30.53
CA LYS A 183 -0.96 -5.05 31.64
C LYS A 183 0.02 -4.17 32.43
N GLU A 184 1.23 -4.67 32.65
CA GLU A 184 2.32 -3.95 33.33
C GLU A 184 2.78 -2.72 32.54
N GLU A 185 2.87 -2.83 31.20
CA GLU A 185 3.22 -1.71 30.33
C GLU A 185 2.11 -0.64 30.34
N VAL A 186 0.83 -1.04 30.29
CA VAL A 186 -0.31 -0.11 30.43
C VAL A 186 -0.29 0.58 31.79
N ALA A 187 -0.07 -0.16 32.88
CA ALA A 187 0.05 0.41 34.23
C ALA A 187 1.19 1.43 34.31
N LYS A 188 2.36 1.18 33.70
CA LYS A 188 3.45 2.16 33.62
C LYS A 188 3.01 3.46 32.91
N VAL A 189 2.26 3.37 31.81
CA VAL A 189 1.75 4.57 31.14
C VAL A 189 0.81 5.35 32.05
N TRP A 190 -0.04 4.67 32.84
CA TRP A 190 -0.92 5.29 33.83
C TRP A 190 -0.18 6.02 34.96
N THR A 191 1.02 5.56 35.37
CA THR A 191 1.82 6.29 36.38
C THR A 191 2.27 7.67 35.89
N MET A 192 2.28 7.89 34.57
CA MET A 192 2.71 9.14 33.93
C MET A 192 1.55 10.04 33.49
N LYS A 193 0.34 9.77 33.93
CA LYS A 193 -0.92 10.43 33.50
C LYS A 193 -0.96 11.95 33.67
N GLU A 194 -0.13 12.52 34.53
CA GLU A 194 -0.06 13.97 34.74
C GLU A 194 0.70 14.68 33.58
N ASP A 195 1.50 13.97 32.82
CA ASP A 195 2.16 14.51 31.63
C ASP A 195 1.20 14.43 30.43
N LYS A 196 0.90 15.57 29.83
CA LYS A 196 -0.04 15.70 28.72
C LYS A 196 0.31 14.83 27.50
N TYR A 197 1.58 14.54 27.26
CA TYR A 197 1.98 13.72 26.12
C TYR A 197 1.78 12.22 26.40
N TYR A 198 1.91 11.76 27.64
CA TYR A 198 1.50 10.41 28.03
C TYR A 198 -0.02 10.25 27.99
N GLN A 199 -0.82 11.32 28.22
CA GLN A 199 -2.26 11.30 28.04
C GLN A 199 -2.63 10.92 26.58
N ILE A 200 -1.87 11.33 25.57
CA ILE A 200 -2.10 10.91 24.17
C ILE A 200 -1.96 9.39 24.03
N ILE A 201 -0.95 8.79 24.69
CA ILE A 201 -0.76 7.33 24.68
C ILE A 201 -1.94 6.64 25.35
N LEU A 202 -2.40 7.13 26.50
CA LEU A 202 -3.58 6.62 27.20
C LEU A 202 -4.84 6.71 26.32
N MET A 203 -5.11 7.88 25.74
CA MET A 203 -6.24 8.04 24.82
C MET A 203 -6.19 7.06 23.65
N LEU A 204 -4.99 6.82 23.06
CA LEU A 204 -4.80 5.85 21.97
C LEU A 204 -5.03 4.40 22.43
N LEU A 205 -4.67 4.04 23.67
CA LEU A 205 -4.86 2.70 24.22
C LEU A 205 -6.35 2.34 24.36
N TYR A 206 -7.21 3.33 24.57
CA TYR A 206 -8.64 3.09 24.83
C TYR A 206 -9.59 3.56 23.71
N ASN A 207 -9.12 4.30 22.71
CA ASN A 207 -9.96 4.68 21.58
C ASN A 207 -9.83 3.74 20.35
N GLY A 208 -8.77 2.95 20.29
CA GLY A 208 -8.53 1.97 19.24
C GLY A 208 -8.40 2.54 17.83
N THR A 209 -8.17 3.85 17.67
CA THR A 209 -7.97 4.48 16.36
C THR A 209 -6.60 4.18 15.76
N ARG A 210 -6.44 4.45 14.47
CA ARG A 210 -5.09 4.56 13.90
C ARG A 210 -4.48 5.88 14.34
N ILE A 211 -3.19 5.89 14.62
CA ILE A 211 -2.49 7.10 15.06
C ILE A 211 -2.73 8.30 14.13
N SER A 212 -2.75 8.11 12.81
CA SER A 212 -3.02 9.19 11.86
C SER A 212 -4.45 9.74 11.98
N GLU A 213 -5.45 8.87 12.22
CA GLU A 213 -6.83 9.28 12.43
C GLU A 213 -6.94 10.17 13.68
N PHE A 214 -6.18 9.85 14.73
CA PHE A 214 -6.23 10.58 15.99
C PHE A 214 -5.43 11.89 15.96
N LEU A 215 -4.25 11.91 15.32
CA LEU A 215 -3.47 13.14 15.13
C LEU A 215 -4.16 14.15 14.20
N ASP A 216 -5.01 13.65 13.30
CA ASP A 216 -5.77 14.46 12.34
C ASP A 216 -7.18 14.83 12.83
N LEU A 217 -7.52 14.46 14.09
CA LEU A 217 -8.82 14.74 14.68
C LEU A 217 -8.99 16.24 14.90
N LYS A 218 -10.00 16.82 14.23
CA LYS A 218 -10.37 18.21 14.41
C LYS A 218 -11.34 18.37 15.59
N LYS A 219 -11.28 19.51 16.24
CA LYS A 219 -12.16 19.83 17.37
C LYS A 219 -13.65 19.84 16.99
N GLU A 220 -13.97 20.26 15.77
CA GLU A 220 -15.36 20.27 15.26
C GLU A 220 -16.01 18.87 15.23
N ASN A 221 -15.18 17.82 15.22
CA ASN A 221 -15.62 16.42 15.20
C ASN A 221 -15.58 15.77 16.59
N VAL A 222 -15.37 16.55 17.67
CA VAL A 222 -15.30 16.04 19.05
C VAL A 222 -16.54 16.50 19.80
N HIS A 223 -17.31 15.54 20.29
CA HIS A 223 -18.58 15.75 21.00
C HIS A 223 -18.40 15.36 22.47
N LEU A 224 -17.91 16.31 23.27
CA LEU A 224 -17.50 16.04 24.65
C LEU A 224 -18.68 15.73 25.57
N GLU A 225 -19.84 16.30 25.31
CA GLU A 225 -21.05 16.06 26.13
C GLU A 225 -21.63 14.67 25.86
N GLU A 226 -21.59 14.22 24.58
CA GLU A 226 -22.07 12.91 24.17
C GLU A 226 -20.97 11.85 24.22
N GLN A 227 -19.76 12.18 24.63
CA GLN A 227 -18.62 11.32 24.87
C GLN A 227 -18.20 10.50 23.64
N TYR A 228 -18.11 11.14 22.46
CA TYR A 228 -17.56 10.51 21.26
C TYR A 228 -16.86 11.52 20.36
N PHE A 229 -16.16 11.01 19.37
CA PHE A 229 -15.67 11.81 18.23
C PHE A 229 -15.89 11.08 16.91
N ASP A 230 -16.00 11.84 15.83
CA ASP A 230 -16.17 11.33 14.48
C ASP A 230 -14.81 11.17 13.77
N VAL A 231 -14.57 9.99 13.23
CA VAL A 231 -13.51 9.76 12.25
C VAL A 231 -14.14 9.93 10.86
N ILE A 232 -13.94 11.08 10.24
CA ILE A 232 -14.56 11.45 8.96
C ILE A 232 -13.69 11.11 7.74
N ASP A 233 -12.37 10.94 7.92
CA ASP A 233 -11.43 10.52 6.87
C ASP A 233 -10.62 9.31 7.34
N SER A 234 -10.65 8.26 6.55
CA SER A 234 -9.92 7.05 6.84
C SER A 234 -9.50 6.35 5.54
N LYS A 235 -8.41 5.58 5.61
CA LYS A 235 -7.89 4.79 4.48
C LYS A 235 -8.93 3.86 3.82
N THR A 236 -10.02 3.55 4.53
CA THR A 236 -11.09 2.64 4.07
C THR A 236 -12.44 3.23 4.46
N GLU A 237 -13.49 3.02 3.65
CA GLU A 237 -14.86 3.47 3.94
C GLU A 237 -15.36 3.04 5.33
N ASN A 238 -15.04 1.82 5.76
CA ASN A 238 -15.40 1.33 7.09
C ASN A 238 -14.57 1.97 8.22
N GLY A 239 -13.60 2.80 7.90
CA GLY A 239 -12.87 3.61 8.87
C GLY A 239 -13.64 4.83 9.34
N ILE A 240 -14.63 5.30 8.56
CA ILE A 240 -15.55 6.39 8.93
C ILE A 240 -16.50 5.86 10.00
N ARG A 241 -16.44 6.44 11.19
CA ARG A 241 -17.18 5.93 12.35
C ARG A 241 -17.18 6.90 13.51
N LYS A 242 -18.09 6.67 14.47
CA LYS A 242 -18.06 7.28 15.79
C LYS A 242 -17.19 6.44 16.72
N VAL A 243 -16.35 7.09 17.49
CA VAL A 243 -15.45 6.45 18.46
C VAL A 243 -15.81 6.95 19.87
N PRO A 244 -16.16 6.06 20.80
CA PRO A 244 -16.55 6.47 22.17
C PRO A 244 -15.34 6.98 22.95
N ILE A 245 -15.59 7.88 23.88
CA ILE A 245 -14.62 8.39 24.87
C ILE A 245 -14.99 7.78 26.23
N ALA A 246 -14.06 7.05 26.83
CA ALA A 246 -14.24 6.48 28.15
C ALA A 246 -14.30 7.58 29.24
N ASP A 247 -15.12 7.38 30.27
CA ASP A 247 -15.34 8.34 31.35
C ASP A 247 -14.04 8.80 32.02
N LYS A 248 -13.14 7.86 32.30
CA LYS A 248 -11.84 8.10 32.94
C LYS A 248 -10.90 8.94 32.09
N LEU A 249 -11.11 8.97 30.78
CA LEU A 249 -10.29 9.73 29.84
C LEU A 249 -10.92 11.04 29.37
N LEU A 250 -12.20 11.24 29.61
CA LEU A 250 -12.92 12.46 29.23
C LEU A 250 -12.25 13.75 29.74
N PRO A 251 -11.68 13.81 30.96
CA PRO A 251 -10.92 14.99 31.39
C PRO A 251 -9.76 15.34 30.48
N TYR A 252 -9.00 14.34 30.00
CA TYR A 252 -7.85 14.59 29.11
C TYR A 252 -8.30 15.14 27.75
N TYR A 253 -9.44 14.65 27.21
CA TYR A 253 -10.01 15.23 25.99
C TYR A 253 -10.44 16.68 26.21
N LYS A 254 -11.07 17.01 27.37
CA LYS A 254 -11.45 18.37 27.72
C LYS A 254 -10.24 19.30 27.89
N ASP A 255 -9.17 18.83 28.52
CA ASP A 255 -7.94 19.58 28.71
C ASP A 255 -7.26 19.89 27.36
N TRP A 256 -7.11 18.90 26.49
CA TRP A 256 -6.58 19.10 25.15
C TRP A 256 -7.47 20.02 24.30
N TYR A 257 -8.79 19.87 24.39
CA TYR A 257 -9.75 20.69 23.65
C TYR A 257 -9.62 22.18 24.03
N ASN A 258 -9.46 22.47 25.33
CA ASN A 258 -9.41 23.82 25.87
C ASN A 258 -8.01 24.44 25.86
N SER A 259 -6.94 23.65 25.75
CA SER A 259 -5.55 24.13 25.89
C SER A 259 -5.10 25.09 24.77
N CYS A 260 -5.75 25.10 23.63
CA CYS A 260 -5.47 26.01 22.52
C CYS A 260 -6.79 26.36 21.80
N PRO A 261 -7.54 27.39 22.27
CA PRO A 261 -8.85 27.72 21.69
C PRO A 261 -8.87 27.93 20.17
N ASP A 262 -7.82 28.52 19.62
CA ASP A 262 -7.70 28.85 18.20
C ASP A 262 -7.16 27.69 17.33
N CYS A 263 -6.81 26.56 17.95
CA CYS A 263 -6.31 25.40 17.22
C CYS A 263 -7.46 24.63 16.59
N GLU A 264 -7.31 24.29 15.30
CA GLU A 264 -8.28 23.47 14.54
C GLU A 264 -8.29 22.03 15.02
N TYR A 265 -7.12 21.48 15.42
CA TYR A 265 -6.94 20.08 15.78
C TYR A 265 -7.02 19.89 17.29
N LEU A 266 -7.59 18.75 17.73
CA LEU A 266 -7.65 18.38 19.14
C LEU A 266 -6.25 18.31 19.75
N LEU A 267 -5.38 17.55 19.10
CA LEU A 267 -3.99 17.39 19.50
C LEU A 267 -3.11 18.36 18.71
N HIS A 268 -2.31 19.14 19.42
CA HIS A 268 -1.47 20.17 18.83
C HIS A 268 -0.11 20.24 19.54
N THR A 269 0.90 20.78 18.84
CA THR A 269 2.20 21.12 19.41
C THR A 269 2.08 22.34 20.34
N GLU A 270 3.12 22.69 21.09
CA GLU A 270 3.13 23.87 21.98
C GLU A 270 2.89 25.19 21.22
N ASP A 271 3.29 25.26 19.95
CA ASP A 271 3.05 26.42 19.07
C ASP A 271 1.71 26.32 18.31
N GLY A 272 0.79 25.49 18.77
CA GLY A 272 -0.58 25.37 18.25
C GLY A 272 -0.71 24.70 16.87
N LYS A 273 0.33 24.04 16.38
CA LYS A 273 0.31 23.39 15.07
C LYS A 273 -0.11 21.93 15.17
N ARG A 274 -0.66 21.41 14.08
CA ARG A 274 -0.97 19.98 13.91
C ARG A 274 0.26 19.10 14.09
N PHE A 275 0.11 17.98 14.78
CA PHE A 275 1.13 16.94 14.78
C PHE A 275 1.21 16.23 13.43
N LEU A 276 2.38 16.25 12.79
CA LEU A 276 2.66 15.35 11.69
C LEU A 276 3.14 14.02 12.23
N TYR A 277 2.64 12.90 11.67
CA TYR A 277 2.96 11.56 12.18
C TYR A 277 4.46 11.32 12.41
N ARG A 278 5.31 11.73 11.45
CA ARG A 278 6.75 11.51 11.57
C ARG A 278 7.36 12.28 12.73
N ASN A 279 6.98 13.56 12.86
CA ASN A 279 7.46 14.40 13.98
C ASN A 279 6.95 13.87 15.31
N TYR A 280 5.67 13.49 15.40
CA TYR A 280 5.11 12.90 16.60
C TYR A 280 5.85 11.62 16.99
N TYR A 281 6.10 10.72 16.02
CA TYR A 281 6.79 9.46 16.25
C TYR A 281 8.21 9.66 16.75
N ASP A 282 9.00 10.51 16.09
CA ASP A 282 10.42 10.69 16.40
C ASP A 282 10.66 11.56 17.64
N SER A 283 9.84 12.63 17.84
CA SER A 283 10.09 13.65 18.87
C SER A 283 9.26 13.46 20.15
N TYR A 284 8.17 12.68 20.10
CA TYR A 284 7.30 12.46 21.27
C TYR A 284 7.16 10.96 21.57
N TRP A 285 6.60 10.17 20.66
CA TRP A 285 6.32 8.75 20.92
C TRP A 285 7.57 7.99 21.38
N THR A 286 8.62 8.00 20.58
CA THR A 286 9.84 7.21 20.85
C THR A 286 10.50 7.59 22.18
N PRO A 287 10.76 8.87 22.48
CA PRO A 287 11.33 9.26 23.78
C PRO A 287 10.45 8.87 24.97
N LEU A 288 9.12 9.03 24.86
CA LEU A 288 8.19 8.71 25.94
C LEU A 288 8.19 7.22 26.28
N VAL A 289 8.09 6.33 25.27
CA VAL A 289 8.05 4.88 25.53
C VAL A 289 9.41 4.35 25.97
N GLU A 290 10.53 4.90 25.45
CA GLU A 290 11.89 4.57 25.91
C GLU A 290 12.12 4.96 27.37
N GLN A 291 11.63 6.13 27.80
CA GLN A 291 11.76 6.63 29.20
C GLN A 291 11.17 5.64 30.21
N ILE A 292 10.09 4.95 29.86
CA ILE A 292 9.41 3.97 30.74
C ILE A 292 9.78 2.52 30.39
N GLY A 293 10.78 2.32 29.50
CA GLY A 293 11.31 1.01 29.14
C GLY A 293 10.34 0.16 28.32
N ILE A 294 9.56 0.78 27.42
CA ILE A 294 8.58 0.11 26.53
C ILE A 294 9.07 0.17 25.08
N ASP A 295 9.14 -0.99 24.43
CA ASP A 295 9.44 -1.10 22.98
C ASP A 295 8.16 -1.42 22.20
N ARG A 296 7.32 -0.41 21.96
CA ARG A 296 6.06 -0.54 21.23
C ARG A 296 5.91 0.60 20.23
N THR A 297 5.23 0.31 19.12
CA THR A 297 4.86 1.33 18.13
C THR A 297 3.45 1.84 18.40
N PRO A 298 3.06 3.04 17.91
CA PRO A 298 1.70 3.56 18.08
C PRO A 298 0.59 2.59 17.61
N HIS A 299 0.88 1.76 16.61
CA HIS A 299 -0.11 0.78 16.12
C HIS A 299 -0.41 -0.33 17.15
N CYS A 300 0.50 -0.57 18.09
CA CYS A 300 0.29 -1.54 19.17
C CYS A 300 -0.83 -1.10 20.13
N THR A 301 -1.09 0.21 20.30
CA THR A 301 -2.19 0.71 21.15
C THR A 301 -3.54 0.20 20.66
N ARG A 302 -3.76 0.22 19.34
CA ARG A 302 -4.99 -0.30 18.73
C ARG A 302 -5.14 -1.82 18.92
N HIS A 303 -4.05 -2.59 18.83
CA HIS A 303 -4.09 -4.02 19.14
C HIS A 303 -4.40 -4.27 20.60
N THR A 304 -3.89 -3.41 21.49
CA THR A 304 -4.17 -3.45 22.92
C THR A 304 -5.63 -3.16 23.21
N CYS A 305 -6.19 -2.09 22.65
CA CYS A 305 -7.60 -1.76 22.76
C CYS A 305 -8.52 -2.93 22.36
N ILE A 306 -8.27 -3.53 21.20
CA ILE A 306 -9.03 -4.70 20.72
C ILE A 306 -8.95 -5.86 21.72
N SER A 307 -7.74 -6.13 22.25
CA SER A 307 -7.56 -7.22 23.23
C SER A 307 -8.27 -6.92 24.56
N MET A 308 -8.16 -5.70 25.08
CA MET A 308 -8.84 -5.29 26.33
C MET A 308 -10.37 -5.39 26.18
N LEU A 309 -10.94 -4.90 25.08
CA LEU A 309 -12.37 -5.05 24.81
C LEU A 309 -12.80 -6.52 24.72
N SER A 310 -12.01 -7.36 24.08
CA SER A 310 -12.30 -8.79 24.00
C SER A 310 -12.18 -9.48 25.38
N GLU A 311 -11.17 -9.15 26.17
CA GLU A 311 -10.97 -9.66 27.53
C GLU A 311 -12.08 -9.22 28.49
N ALA A 312 -12.62 -8.00 28.31
CA ALA A 312 -13.78 -7.48 29.04
C ALA A 312 -15.14 -8.06 28.55
N GLY A 313 -15.12 -9.05 27.66
CA GLY A 313 -16.32 -9.72 27.17
C GLY A 313 -17.20 -8.90 26.23
N VAL A 314 -16.64 -7.85 25.60
CA VAL A 314 -17.37 -7.04 24.63
C VAL A 314 -17.59 -7.84 23.34
N GLN A 315 -18.79 -7.78 22.80
CA GLN A 315 -19.14 -8.50 21.56
C GLN A 315 -18.28 -8.04 20.37
N ASP A 316 -17.85 -8.98 19.53
CA ASP A 316 -17.03 -8.75 18.34
C ASP A 316 -17.59 -7.67 17.39
N THR A 317 -18.90 -7.62 17.23
CA THR A 317 -19.58 -6.60 16.41
C THR A 317 -19.41 -5.19 16.97
N THR A 318 -19.47 -5.03 18.28
CA THR A 318 -19.23 -3.77 18.99
C THR A 318 -17.75 -3.37 18.87
N ILE A 319 -16.82 -4.31 19.09
CA ILE A 319 -15.38 -4.07 18.90
C ILE A 319 -15.09 -3.58 17.48
N LYS A 320 -15.64 -4.27 16.46
CA LYS A 320 -15.44 -3.91 15.04
C LYS A 320 -15.97 -2.50 14.74
N LYS A 321 -17.08 -2.09 15.35
CA LYS A 321 -17.62 -0.73 15.22
C LYS A 321 -16.70 0.31 15.84
N ILE A 322 -16.26 0.11 17.07
CA ILE A 322 -15.35 1.05 17.76
C ILE A 322 -14.07 1.22 16.94
N VAL A 323 -13.44 0.13 16.53
CA VAL A 323 -12.12 0.20 15.88
C VAL A 323 -12.18 0.39 14.37
N GLY A 324 -13.31 0.19 13.69
CA GLY A 324 -13.45 0.34 12.25
C GLY A 324 -12.72 -0.77 11.47
N HIS A 325 -13.01 -2.04 11.75
CA HIS A 325 -12.44 -3.19 11.08
C HIS A 325 -13.34 -3.68 9.95
N SER A 326 -12.87 -3.62 8.70
CA SER A 326 -13.67 -3.85 7.49
C SER A 326 -13.88 -5.31 7.09
N GLY A 327 -13.07 -6.23 7.61
CA GLY A 327 -12.92 -7.57 7.03
C GLY A 327 -13.96 -8.62 7.45
N ALA A 328 -14.92 -8.31 8.31
CA ALA A 328 -15.73 -9.32 8.98
C ALA A 328 -17.18 -8.92 9.35
N MET A 329 -17.68 -7.79 8.87
CA MET A 329 -19.12 -7.49 9.02
C MET A 329 -19.87 -8.04 7.81
N THR A 330 -20.74 -9.02 8.04
CA THR A 330 -21.70 -9.48 7.03
C THR A 330 -22.69 -8.35 6.68
N LEU A 331 -23.36 -8.44 5.52
CA LEU A 331 -24.38 -7.46 5.13
C LEU A 331 -25.46 -7.30 6.22
N THR A 332 -25.82 -8.40 6.88
CA THR A 332 -26.76 -8.47 7.98
C THR A 332 -26.27 -7.68 9.20
N GLU A 333 -24.99 -7.84 9.59
CA GLU A 333 -24.41 -7.08 10.69
C GLU A 333 -24.33 -5.58 10.41
N LYS A 334 -24.13 -5.17 9.15
CA LYS A 334 -24.14 -3.75 8.76
C LYS A 334 -25.52 -3.10 8.86
N VAL A 335 -26.56 -3.82 8.52
CA VAL A 335 -27.95 -3.30 8.45
C VAL A 335 -28.62 -3.29 9.82
N TYR A 336 -28.36 -4.27 10.68
CA TYR A 336 -29.12 -4.47 11.93
C TYR A 336 -28.45 -3.92 13.19
N THR A 337 -27.24 -3.33 13.13
CA THR A 337 -26.58 -2.78 14.31
C THR A 337 -26.58 -1.26 14.34
N HIS A 338 -27.72 -0.64 14.59
CA HIS A 338 -27.77 0.70 15.21
C HIS A 338 -27.50 0.52 16.71
N LEU A 339 -26.22 0.48 17.10
CA LEU A 339 -25.86 0.54 18.52
C LEU A 339 -25.94 2.00 18.96
N ASP A 340 -26.62 2.24 20.09
CA ASP A 340 -26.64 3.52 20.76
C ASP A 340 -25.20 3.90 21.19
N MET A 341 -24.87 5.18 21.21
CA MET A 341 -23.55 5.66 21.63
C MET A 341 -23.26 5.24 23.07
N GLN A 342 -24.26 5.24 23.94
CA GLN A 342 -24.11 4.79 25.33
C GLN A 342 -23.57 3.34 25.40
N VAL A 343 -24.05 2.45 24.56
CA VAL A 343 -23.56 1.05 24.49
C VAL A 343 -22.07 0.99 24.11
N LEU A 344 -21.60 1.90 23.26
CA LEU A 344 -20.18 1.98 22.88
C LEU A 344 -19.34 2.57 24.03
N VAL A 345 -19.85 3.58 24.73
CA VAL A 345 -19.22 4.18 25.92
C VAL A 345 -19.14 3.15 27.05
N ASP A 346 -20.21 2.44 27.33
CA ASP A 346 -20.23 1.38 28.33
C ASP A 346 -19.24 0.26 27.99
N ALA A 347 -19.14 -0.10 26.70
CA ALA A 347 -18.21 -1.12 26.26
C ALA A 347 -16.75 -0.72 26.50
N ILE A 348 -16.38 0.54 26.26
CA ILE A 348 -15.00 0.98 26.48
C ILE A 348 -14.72 1.18 27.99
N ASN A 349 -15.70 1.60 28.79
CA ASN A 349 -15.56 1.73 30.25
C ASN A 349 -15.23 0.40 30.91
N LYS A 350 -15.82 -0.72 30.46
CA LYS A 350 -15.51 -2.06 30.98
C LYS A 350 -14.02 -2.39 30.95
N THR A 351 -13.27 -1.84 29.99
CA THR A 351 -11.82 -2.08 29.89
C THR A 351 -11.00 -1.35 30.97
N LEU A 352 -11.64 -0.45 31.74
CA LEU A 352 -11.03 0.37 32.78
C LEU A 352 -11.42 -0.07 34.21
N GLU A 353 -12.44 -0.93 34.34
CA GLU A 353 -12.91 -1.43 35.65
C GLU A 353 -11.88 -2.38 36.31
N ASP A 354 -11.19 -3.20 35.49
CA ASP A 354 -10.17 -4.14 35.97
C ASP A 354 -8.90 -3.44 36.49
N GLU A 355 -8.61 -2.21 36.08
CA GLU A 355 -7.37 -1.51 36.47
C GLU A 355 -7.44 -0.91 37.88
N ASP A 356 -8.62 -0.57 38.37
CA ASP A 356 -8.79 -0.05 39.73
C ASP A 356 -8.58 -1.15 40.78
N SER A 357 -8.78 -2.43 40.43
CA SER A 357 -8.47 -3.57 41.27
C SER A 357 -6.98 -3.84 41.43
N VAL A 358 -6.18 -3.65 40.35
CA VAL A 358 -4.74 -3.89 40.35
C VAL A 358 -3.96 -2.78 41.08
N THR A 359 -4.44 -1.54 41.03
CA THR A 359 -3.82 -0.40 41.72
C THR A 359 -4.10 -0.39 43.24
N ALA A 360 -5.14 -1.09 43.70
CA ALA A 360 -5.44 -1.26 45.11
C ALA A 360 -4.47 -2.24 45.79
N ASP A 361 -4.11 -3.33 45.12
CA ASP A 361 -3.24 -4.37 45.67
C ASP A 361 -1.75 -3.92 45.75
N THR A 362 -1.32 -2.99 44.93
CA THR A 362 0.06 -2.45 44.94
C THR A 362 0.28 -1.36 45.99
N LYS A 363 -0.79 -0.84 46.63
CA LYS A 363 -0.69 0.11 47.78
C LYS A 363 -0.72 -0.56 49.14
N SER A 364 -0.94 -1.87 49.19
CA SER A 364 -1.00 -2.66 50.46
C SER A 364 0.17 -3.67 50.62
N ALA A 365 1.22 -3.56 49.80
CA ALA A 365 2.44 -4.38 49.92
C ALA A 365 3.67 -3.54 50.27
#